data_340d60eac8d9fd55a6612edb6ef86044
#
_entry.id   340d60eac8d9fd55a6612edb6ef86044
#
_cell.length_a   1.000
_cell.length_b   1.000
_cell.length_c   1.000
_cell.angle_alpha   90.00
_cell.angle_beta   90.00
_cell.angle_gamma   90.00
#
_symmetry.space_group_name_H-M   'P 1'
#
loop_
_entity.id
_entity.type
_entity.pdbx_description
1 polymer ?
#
loop_
_entity_poly.entity_id
_entity_poly.type
_entity_poly.pdbx_seq_one_letter_code
_entity_poly.pdbx_strand_id
1 'polypeptide(L)'
;YLLYILGALCLVLLGPWALELFHSKTQLLPPGPLLLMLFVQFLESNHGMAATLITTRNEVPYLKAALISGFFIALFSLTSLYYTDWGICGVVALTGLVQISYNNWKWPLMVSQELEKSYPQLVKIGFLSLRTWLKQYLLKKGIRY
;
A
#
# COMPACT_ATOMS: atom_id res chain seq x y z
N TYR A 1 7.97 2.60 2.04
CA TYR A 1 7.09 3.77 1.85
C TYR A 1 7.69 4.81 0.89
N LEU A 2 8.96 5.20 1.05
CA LEU A 2 9.59 6.21 0.19
C LEU A 2 9.54 5.81 -1.29
N LEU A 3 9.93 4.59 -1.61
CA LEU A 3 9.87 4.06 -2.99
C LEU A 3 8.45 4.02 -3.54
N TYR A 4 7.48 3.67 -2.69
CA TYR A 4 6.07 3.70 -3.08
C TYR A 4 5.60 5.12 -3.41
N ILE A 5 5.89 6.09 -2.55
CA ILE A 5 5.50 7.49 -2.75
C ILE A 5 6.16 8.05 -4.02
N LEU A 6 7.45 7.79 -4.22
CA LEU A 6 8.14 8.21 -5.44
C LEU A 6 7.54 7.57 -6.69
N GLY A 7 7.25 6.26 -6.66
CA GLY A 7 6.60 5.56 -7.77
C GLY A 7 5.20 6.09 -8.07
N ALA A 8 4.40 6.36 -7.03
CA ALA A 8 3.08 6.95 -7.16
C ALA A 8 3.13 8.37 -7.77
N LEU A 9 4.06 9.21 -7.31
CA LEU A 9 4.29 10.53 -7.90
C LEU A 9 4.74 10.44 -9.35
N CYS A 10 5.68 9.56 -9.67
CA CYS A 10 6.10 9.31 -11.05
C CYS A 10 4.92 8.86 -11.93
N LEU A 11 4.07 7.96 -11.43
CA LEU A 11 2.90 7.48 -12.18
C LEU A 11 1.92 8.63 -12.48
N VAL A 12 1.63 9.47 -11.48
CA VAL A 12 0.67 10.58 -11.64
C VAL A 12 1.23 11.67 -12.56
N LEU A 13 2.52 12.00 -12.43
CA LEU A 13 3.12 13.13 -13.16
C LEU A 13 3.61 12.73 -14.55
N LEU A 14 4.23 11.55 -14.68
CA LEU A 14 4.88 11.12 -15.92
C LEU A 14 4.08 10.05 -16.67
N GLY A 15 3.11 9.42 -16.03
CA GLY A 15 2.33 8.34 -16.63
C GLY A 15 1.61 8.74 -17.92
N PRO A 16 0.87 9.87 -17.97
CA PRO A 16 0.22 10.32 -19.21
C PRO A 16 1.23 10.53 -20.33
N TRP A 17 2.32 11.24 -20.05
CA TRP A 17 3.39 11.49 -21.02
C TRP A 17 4.05 10.18 -21.52
N ALA A 18 4.29 9.23 -20.64
CA ALA A 18 4.85 7.94 -21.01
C ALA A 18 3.90 7.16 -21.94
N LEU A 19 2.59 7.15 -21.66
CA LEU A 19 1.61 6.50 -22.53
C LEU A 19 1.56 7.14 -23.93
N GLU A 20 1.65 8.46 -24.03
CA GLU A 20 1.74 9.18 -25.30
C GLU A 20 3.02 8.82 -26.06
N LEU A 21 4.16 8.80 -25.36
CA LEU A 21 5.47 8.45 -25.95
C LEU A 21 5.48 7.04 -26.58
N PHE A 22 4.82 6.09 -25.91
CA PHE A 22 4.70 4.71 -26.42
C PHE A 22 3.50 4.51 -27.36
N HIS A 23 2.82 5.58 -27.78
CA HIS A 23 1.61 5.52 -28.61
C HIS A 23 0.56 4.53 -28.08
N SER A 24 0.44 4.43 -26.76
CA SER A 24 -0.48 3.51 -26.12
C SER A 24 -1.92 3.97 -26.31
N LYS A 25 -2.80 3.02 -26.66
CA LYS A 25 -4.25 3.26 -26.68
C LYS A 25 -4.88 3.25 -25.29
N THR A 26 -4.12 2.84 -24.25
CA THR A 26 -4.57 2.79 -22.87
C THR A 26 -4.52 4.19 -22.26
N GLN A 27 -5.54 4.54 -21.52
CA GLN A 27 -5.58 5.78 -20.72
C GLN A 27 -5.46 5.46 -19.24
N LEU A 28 -4.81 6.34 -18.51
CA LEU A 28 -4.83 6.28 -17.04
C LEU A 28 -6.23 6.62 -16.53
N LEU A 29 -6.54 6.10 -15.35
CA LEU A 29 -7.72 6.52 -14.62
C LEU A 29 -7.71 8.05 -14.40
N PRO A 30 -8.87 8.69 -14.37
CA PRO A 30 -8.98 10.10 -13.98
C PRO A 30 -8.25 10.34 -12.65
N PRO A 31 -7.72 11.56 -12.38
CA PRO A 31 -6.90 11.84 -11.21
C PRO A 31 -7.52 11.45 -9.87
N GLY A 32 -8.82 11.68 -9.68
CA GLY A 32 -9.52 11.33 -8.44
C GLY A 32 -9.49 9.83 -8.14
N PRO A 33 -10.04 8.97 -9.01
CA PRO A 33 -9.97 7.51 -8.88
C PRO A 33 -8.54 6.98 -8.76
N LEU A 34 -7.60 7.54 -9.52
CA LEU A 34 -6.20 7.14 -9.48
C LEU A 34 -5.58 7.42 -8.11
N LEU A 35 -5.78 8.62 -7.55
CA LEU A 35 -5.28 8.98 -6.22
C LEU A 35 -5.93 8.12 -5.12
N LEU A 36 -7.23 7.87 -5.21
CA LEU A 36 -7.93 6.97 -4.29
C LEU A 36 -7.32 5.57 -4.32
N MET A 37 -7.10 5.01 -5.51
CA MET A 37 -6.49 3.70 -5.69
C MET A 37 -5.06 3.65 -5.11
N LEU A 38 -4.25 4.67 -5.37
CA LEU A 38 -2.90 4.76 -4.82
C LEU A 38 -2.94 4.87 -3.28
N PHE A 39 -3.87 5.62 -2.72
CA PHE A 39 -4.02 5.71 -1.27
C PHE A 39 -4.41 4.37 -0.63
N VAL A 40 -5.42 3.69 -1.19
CA VAL A 40 -5.83 2.36 -0.72
C VAL A 40 -4.67 1.38 -0.82
N GLN A 41 -3.95 1.36 -1.95
CA GLN A 41 -2.79 0.50 -2.15
C GLN A 41 -1.63 0.82 -1.19
N PHE A 42 -1.45 2.07 -0.80
CA PHE A 42 -0.48 2.45 0.25
C PHE A 42 -0.83 1.80 1.59
N LEU A 43 -2.11 1.84 1.99
CA LEU A 43 -2.59 1.19 3.21
C LEU A 43 -2.44 -0.34 3.14
N GLU A 44 -2.75 -0.94 2.00
CA GLU A 44 -2.56 -2.38 1.77
C GLU A 44 -1.08 -2.79 1.85
N SER A 45 -0.17 -1.97 1.32
CA SER A 45 1.26 -2.23 1.41
C SER A 45 1.74 -2.24 2.87
N ASN A 46 1.21 -1.35 3.70
CA ASN A 46 1.50 -1.31 5.14
C ASN A 46 1.01 -2.58 5.86
N HIS A 47 -0.22 -2.96 5.61
CA HIS A 47 -0.83 -4.20 6.10
C HIS A 47 -0.04 -5.43 5.63
N GLY A 48 0.30 -5.52 4.34
CA GLY A 48 1.02 -6.63 3.74
C GLY A 48 2.41 -6.84 4.35
N MET A 49 3.14 -5.74 4.64
CA MET A 49 4.43 -5.83 5.33
C MET A 49 4.29 -6.40 6.75
N ALA A 50 3.28 -5.98 7.49
CA ALA A 50 3.01 -6.51 8.83
C ALA A 50 2.65 -8.01 8.77
N ALA A 51 1.77 -8.40 7.83
CA ALA A 51 1.40 -9.79 7.61
C ALA A 51 2.61 -10.66 7.25
N THR A 52 3.52 -10.16 6.39
CA THR A 52 4.76 -10.86 6.04
C THR A 52 5.64 -11.10 7.27
N LEU A 53 5.82 -10.10 8.13
CA LEU A 53 6.60 -10.25 9.37
C LEU A 53 5.99 -11.30 10.31
N ILE A 54 4.67 -11.32 10.47
CA ILE A 54 3.98 -12.31 11.30
C ILE A 54 4.18 -13.72 10.72
N THR A 55 4.12 -13.88 9.40
CA THR A 55 4.28 -15.18 8.73
C THR A 55 5.68 -15.79 8.93
N THR A 56 6.72 -14.97 9.16
CA THR A 56 8.08 -15.51 9.45
C THR A 56 8.14 -16.38 10.69
N ARG A 57 7.09 -16.35 11.54
CA ARG A 57 6.96 -17.19 12.74
C ARG A 57 6.18 -18.48 12.52
N ASN A 58 5.88 -18.84 11.28
CA ASN A 58 5.00 -19.97 10.94
C ASN A 58 3.55 -19.82 11.47
N GLU A 59 3.12 -18.59 11.75
CA GLU A 59 1.76 -18.29 12.21
C GLU A 59 1.01 -17.49 11.16
N VAL A 60 -0.26 -17.79 10.96
CA VAL A 60 -1.13 -17.09 10.00
C VAL A 60 -2.43 -16.64 10.68
N PRO A 61 -2.34 -15.78 11.73
CA PRO A 61 -3.51 -15.37 12.51
C PRO A 61 -4.50 -14.53 11.70
N TYR A 62 -4.06 -13.93 10.60
CA TYR A 62 -4.88 -13.10 9.72
C TYR A 62 -5.72 -13.89 8.71
N LEU A 63 -5.59 -15.22 8.62
CA LEU A 63 -6.33 -16.03 7.63
C LEU A 63 -7.84 -15.83 7.73
N LYS A 64 -8.40 -15.92 8.93
CA LYS A 64 -9.84 -15.71 9.15
C LYS A 64 -10.28 -14.29 8.77
N ALA A 65 -9.50 -13.29 9.17
CA ALA A 65 -9.78 -11.90 8.84
C ALA A 65 -9.70 -11.64 7.33
N ALA A 66 -8.71 -12.23 6.64
CA ALA A 66 -8.57 -12.14 5.19
C ALA A 66 -9.76 -12.77 4.45
N LEU A 67 -10.24 -13.93 4.89
CA LEU A 67 -11.42 -14.59 4.31
C LEU A 67 -12.68 -13.75 4.51
N ILE A 68 -12.89 -13.23 5.72
CA ILE A 68 -14.06 -12.40 6.04
C ILE A 68 -14.01 -11.09 5.24
N SER A 69 -12.88 -10.40 5.24
CA SER A 69 -12.74 -9.15 4.48
C SER A 69 -12.87 -9.40 2.97
N GLY A 70 -12.29 -10.48 2.44
CA GLY A 70 -12.46 -10.86 1.04
C GLY A 70 -13.92 -11.10 0.65
N PHE A 71 -14.68 -11.77 1.50
CA PHE A 71 -16.12 -11.95 1.31
C PHE A 71 -16.87 -10.61 1.26
N PHE A 72 -16.62 -9.71 2.22
CA PHE A 72 -17.27 -8.40 2.23
C PHE A 72 -16.85 -7.51 1.07
N ILE A 73 -15.57 -7.54 0.67
CA ILE A 73 -15.10 -6.82 -0.52
C ILE A 73 -15.86 -7.30 -1.76
N ALA A 74 -15.95 -8.61 -1.98
CA ALA A 74 -16.67 -9.17 -3.12
C ALA A 74 -18.16 -8.77 -3.09
N LEU A 75 -18.82 -8.93 -1.95
CA LEU A 75 -20.22 -8.59 -1.78
C LEU A 75 -20.48 -7.11 -2.04
N PHE A 76 -19.76 -6.21 -1.41
CA PHE A 76 -19.95 -4.77 -1.55
C PHE A 76 -19.56 -4.25 -2.94
N SER A 77 -18.49 -4.81 -3.54
CA SER A 77 -18.11 -4.46 -4.91
C SER A 77 -19.19 -4.86 -5.93
N LEU A 78 -19.73 -6.07 -5.83
CA LEU A 78 -20.82 -6.51 -6.70
C LEU A 78 -22.07 -5.66 -6.49
N THR A 79 -22.44 -5.38 -5.23
CA THR A 79 -23.57 -4.53 -4.90
C THR A 79 -23.39 -3.12 -5.46
N SER A 80 -22.19 -2.54 -5.31
CA SER A 80 -21.90 -1.21 -5.87
C SER A 80 -22.01 -1.18 -7.38
N LEU A 81 -21.46 -2.16 -8.07
CA LEU A 81 -21.53 -2.23 -9.54
C LEU A 81 -22.96 -2.42 -10.05
N TYR A 82 -23.82 -3.08 -9.27
CA TYR A 82 -25.20 -3.34 -9.70
C TYR A 82 -26.15 -2.19 -9.36
N TYR A 83 -25.99 -1.55 -8.20
CA TYR A 83 -26.97 -0.56 -7.68
C TYR A 83 -26.50 0.89 -7.75
N THR A 84 -25.25 1.16 -8.13
CA THR A 84 -24.71 2.54 -8.17
C THR A 84 -23.94 2.80 -9.46
N ASP A 85 -23.89 4.07 -9.85
CA ASP A 85 -23.08 4.53 -10.99
C ASP A 85 -21.63 4.89 -10.61
N TRP A 86 -21.17 4.45 -9.42
CA TRP A 86 -19.84 4.78 -8.92
C TRP A 86 -18.71 4.05 -9.67
N GLY A 87 -19.04 2.98 -10.41
CA GLY A 87 -18.08 2.25 -11.22
C GLY A 87 -16.85 1.80 -10.41
N ILE A 88 -15.68 1.99 -11.00
CA ILE A 88 -14.40 1.60 -10.38
C ILE A 88 -14.10 2.36 -9.07
N CYS A 89 -14.57 3.61 -8.95
CA CYS A 89 -14.41 4.38 -7.71
C CYS A 89 -15.09 3.70 -6.54
N GLY A 90 -16.32 3.20 -6.75
CA GLY A 90 -17.06 2.47 -5.73
C GLY A 90 -16.35 1.21 -5.28
N VAL A 91 -15.87 0.42 -6.22
CA VAL A 91 -15.11 -0.82 -5.91
C VAL A 91 -13.86 -0.50 -5.09
N VAL A 92 -13.06 0.48 -5.51
CA VAL A 92 -11.83 0.87 -4.80
C VAL A 92 -12.14 1.44 -3.41
N ALA A 93 -13.14 2.32 -3.30
CA ALA A 93 -13.53 2.92 -2.03
C ALA A 93 -14.04 1.87 -1.03
N LEU A 94 -14.90 0.95 -1.48
CA LEU A 94 -15.43 -0.11 -0.62
C LEU A 94 -14.36 -1.12 -0.21
N THR A 95 -13.45 -1.47 -1.11
CA THR A 95 -12.26 -2.27 -0.76
C THR A 95 -11.47 -1.59 0.36
N GLY A 96 -11.15 -0.30 0.19
CA GLY A 96 -10.44 0.49 1.19
C GLY A 96 -11.18 0.54 2.53
N LEU A 97 -12.49 0.76 2.52
CA LEU A 97 -13.32 0.81 3.73
C LEU A 97 -13.32 -0.52 4.50
N VAL A 98 -13.49 -1.64 3.80
CA VAL A 98 -13.42 -2.97 4.44
C VAL A 98 -12.05 -3.20 5.06
N GLN A 99 -10.98 -2.87 4.38
CA GLN A 99 -9.62 -3.08 4.87
C GLN A 99 -9.26 -2.15 6.04
N ILE A 100 -9.66 -0.87 5.97
CA ILE A 100 -9.46 0.10 7.06
C ILE A 100 -10.23 -0.31 8.31
N SER A 101 -11.37 -0.98 8.18
CA SER A 101 -12.20 -1.37 9.33
C SER A 101 -11.45 -2.30 10.30
N TYR A 102 -10.51 -3.11 9.81
CA TYR A 102 -9.78 -4.06 10.64
C TYR A 102 -8.32 -4.29 10.21
N ASN A 103 -8.06 -4.70 8.97
CA ASN A 103 -6.75 -5.23 8.58
C ASN A 103 -5.64 -4.19 8.59
N ASN A 104 -5.90 -2.96 8.12
CA ASN A 104 -4.87 -1.95 7.93
C ASN A 104 -4.29 -1.37 9.22
N TRP A 105 -4.92 -1.58 10.38
CA TRP A 105 -4.40 -1.14 11.67
C TRP A 105 -4.08 -2.31 12.62
N LYS A 106 -4.85 -3.39 12.56
CA LYS A 106 -4.70 -4.53 13.49
C LYS A 106 -3.33 -5.18 13.40
N TRP A 107 -2.90 -5.53 12.20
CA TRP A 107 -1.65 -6.26 12.01
C TRP A 107 -0.40 -5.39 12.24
N PRO A 108 -0.32 -4.13 11.74
CA PRO A 108 0.76 -3.23 12.10
C PRO A 108 0.84 -2.96 13.62
N LEU A 109 -0.30 -2.85 14.30
CA LEU A 109 -0.34 -2.69 15.75
C LEU A 109 0.19 -3.94 16.48
N MET A 110 -0.21 -5.12 16.05
CA MET A 110 0.29 -6.38 16.60
C MET A 110 1.81 -6.49 16.49
N VAL A 111 2.38 -6.21 15.32
CA VAL A 111 3.83 -6.18 15.11
C VAL A 111 4.51 -5.14 16.01
N SER A 112 3.91 -3.96 16.16
CA SER A 112 4.43 -2.89 17.01
C SER A 112 4.47 -3.31 18.49
N GLN A 113 3.44 -3.97 18.99
CA GLN A 113 3.36 -4.51 20.34
C GLN A 113 4.42 -5.59 20.59
N GLU A 114 4.57 -6.52 19.64
CA GLU A 114 5.56 -7.60 19.73
C GLU A 114 7.02 -7.11 19.73
N LEU A 115 7.29 -6.02 19.01
CA LEU A 115 8.60 -5.39 18.99
C LEU A 115 8.83 -4.42 20.16
N GLU A 116 7.85 -4.27 21.06
CA GLU A 116 7.89 -3.32 22.19
C GLU A 116 8.23 -1.88 21.75
N LYS A 117 7.77 -1.51 20.56
CA LYS A 117 8.03 -0.19 19.97
C LYS A 117 6.75 0.41 19.41
N SER A 118 6.56 1.71 19.63
CA SER A 118 5.43 2.40 18.99
C SER A 118 5.61 2.44 17.46
N TYR A 119 4.49 2.45 16.74
CA TYR A 119 4.51 2.48 15.27
C TYR A 119 5.34 3.66 14.70
N PRO A 120 5.26 4.91 15.22
CA PRO A 120 6.13 5.99 14.80
C PRO A 120 7.63 5.71 15.03
N GLN A 121 7.98 5.00 16.12
CA GLN A 121 9.37 4.60 16.37
C GLN A 121 9.86 3.60 15.32
N LEU A 122 9.03 2.63 14.92
CA LEU A 122 9.38 1.68 13.85
C LEU A 122 9.63 2.40 12.52
N VAL A 123 8.77 3.34 12.16
CA VAL A 123 8.95 4.17 10.95
C VAL A 123 10.27 4.96 11.01
N LYS A 124 10.56 5.60 12.17
CA LYS A 124 11.81 6.34 12.39
C LYS A 124 13.04 5.45 12.28
N ILE A 125 13.02 4.26 12.88
CA ILE A 125 14.11 3.28 12.80
C ILE A 125 14.34 2.86 11.34
N GLY A 126 13.28 2.55 10.60
CA GLY A 126 13.36 2.20 9.19
C GLY A 126 13.99 3.30 8.34
N PHE A 127 13.61 4.56 8.57
CA PHE A 127 14.20 5.70 7.87
C PHE A 127 15.68 5.88 8.20
N LEU A 128 16.07 5.77 9.46
CA LEU A 128 17.47 5.86 9.88
C LEU A 128 18.32 4.72 9.30
N SER A 129 17.78 3.50 9.28
CA SER A 129 18.45 2.34 8.69
C SER A 129 18.67 2.52 7.19
N LEU A 130 17.68 3.04 6.46
CA LEU A 130 17.80 3.36 5.04
C LEU A 130 18.91 4.41 4.80
N ARG A 131 18.92 5.47 5.59
CA ARG A 131 19.95 6.53 5.52
C ARG A 131 21.35 5.95 5.74
N THR A 132 21.51 5.09 6.74
CA THR A 132 22.79 4.43 7.06
C THR A 132 23.24 3.51 5.92
N TRP A 133 22.31 2.72 5.39
CA TRP A 133 22.57 1.83 4.26
C TRP A 133 22.98 2.61 3.01
N LEU A 134 22.27 3.69 2.67
CA LEU A 134 22.62 4.56 1.54
C LEU A 134 24.03 5.16 1.71
N LYS A 135 24.34 5.66 2.91
CA LYS A 135 25.68 6.21 3.20
C LYS A 135 26.77 5.16 2.99
N GLN A 136 26.59 3.94 3.50
CA GLN A 136 27.54 2.85 3.32
C GLN A 136 27.69 2.46 1.85
N TYR A 137 26.58 2.39 1.12
CA TYR A 137 26.58 2.05 -0.30
C TYR A 137 27.35 3.10 -1.14
N LEU A 138 27.14 4.40 -0.88
CA LEU A 138 27.83 5.50 -1.57
C LEU A 138 29.33 5.51 -1.25
N LEU A 139 29.71 5.30 0.02
CA LEU A 139 31.11 5.18 0.43
C LEU A 139 31.80 4.00 -0.27
N LYS A 140 31.12 2.86 -0.40
CA LYS A 140 31.66 1.69 -1.09
C LYS A 140 31.87 1.93 -2.59
N LYS A 141 31.10 2.83 -3.21
CA LYS A 141 31.26 3.28 -4.60
C LYS A 141 32.27 4.42 -4.79
N GLY A 142 32.94 4.86 -3.72
CA GLY A 142 33.94 5.94 -3.81
C GLY A 142 33.36 7.34 -3.97
N ILE A 143 32.02 7.49 -3.82
CA ILE A 143 31.36 8.79 -3.85
C ILE A 143 31.48 9.42 -2.46
N ARG A 144 32.46 10.34 -2.30
CA ARG A 144 32.62 11.16 -1.10
C ARG A 144 31.85 12.46 -1.27
N TYR A 145 31.02 12.79 -0.28
CA TYR A 145 30.44 14.13 -0.12
C TYR A 145 31.26 14.94 0.85
#